data_556581fae77294a8a4fc4212f1f8ab34
#
_entry.id   556581fae77294a8a4fc4212f1f8ab34
#
_cell.length_a   1.000
_cell.length_b   1.000
_cell.length_c   1.000
_cell.angle_alpha   90.00
_cell.angle_beta   90.00
_cell.angle_gamma   90.00
#
_symmetry.space_group_name_H-M   'P 1'
#
loop_
_entity.id
_entity.type
_entity.pdbx_description
1 polymer ?
#
loop_
_entity_poly.entity_id
_entity_poly.type
_entity_poly.pdbx_seq_one_letter_code
_entity_poly.pdbx_strand_id
1 'polypeptide(L)'
;MPKIKTNSRFVVGVFSVVEYPRASDLEKELPMPNGRTVWINTNQNFSSKNLREVRVIPRPGNPDICDLQFRLDRQGKILWQMLAGNNREIPVVLVVDSRYAGKFIPELPADDGRQDNWVTLRAGVDHYTARGIVKFAKKNYIHYNPDTSSWFSSLFGGNDY
;
A
#
# COMPACT_ATOMS: atom_id res chain seq x y z
N MET A 1 -9.96 6.78 30.09
CA MET A 1 -9.10 6.51 29.35
C MET A 1 -9.34 6.87 28.06
N PRO A 2 -8.66 7.45 27.62
CA PRO A 2 -8.90 7.91 26.39
C PRO A 2 -8.73 6.89 25.44
N LYS A 3 -9.52 6.86 24.69
CA LYS A 3 -9.44 6.05 23.81
C LYS A 3 -8.65 6.48 22.82
N ILE A 4 -7.82 5.96 22.48
CA ILE A 4 -7.04 6.28 21.50
C ILE A 4 -7.72 6.11 20.31
N LYS A 5 -8.07 7.07 19.76
CA LYS A 5 -8.69 6.98 18.61
C LYS A 5 -7.79 6.85 17.60
N THR A 6 -7.55 5.85 17.09
CA THR A 6 -6.73 5.77 15.98
C THR A 6 -7.57 6.12 14.91
N ASN A 7 -7.43 7.22 14.47
CA ASN A 7 -8.18 7.65 13.36
C ASN A 7 -7.73 7.06 12.08
N SER A 8 -6.51 6.60 11.97
CA SER A 8 -6.10 5.97 10.75
C SER A 8 -6.22 4.49 10.94
N ARG A 9 -6.88 3.83 10.04
CA ARG A 9 -7.04 2.41 10.06
C ARG A 9 -6.78 1.86 8.70
N PHE A 10 -6.45 0.58 8.62
CA PHE A 10 -6.11 -0.07 7.36
C PHE A 10 -5.00 0.71 6.66
N VAL A 11 -4.01 1.12 7.46
CA VAL A 11 -2.86 1.85 6.96
C VAL A 11 -1.96 0.88 6.21
N VAL A 12 -1.65 1.24 4.98
CA VAL A 12 -0.90 0.38 4.08
C VAL A 12 0.58 0.70 4.13
N GLY A 13 1.39 -0.33 4.10
CA GLY A 13 2.83 -0.20 3.91
C GLY A 13 3.30 -1.30 2.98
N VAL A 14 4.30 -1.02 2.17
CA VAL A 14 4.90 -1.99 1.28
C VAL A 14 6.37 -2.12 1.63
N PHE A 15 6.82 -3.36 1.85
CA PHE A 15 8.16 -3.62 2.36
C PHE A 15 8.86 -4.67 1.52
N SER A 16 10.16 -4.52 1.35
CA SER A 16 10.96 -5.52 0.66
C SER A 16 11.21 -6.73 1.55
N VAL A 17 11.30 -7.90 0.93
CA VAL A 17 11.57 -9.14 1.65
C VAL A 17 13.07 -9.30 1.83
N VAL A 18 13.47 -9.76 3.02
CA VAL A 18 14.86 -10.07 3.30
C VAL A 18 15.02 -11.58 3.20
N GLU A 19 15.76 -12.03 2.19
CA GLU A 19 15.90 -13.46 1.97
C GLU A 19 16.83 -14.13 2.97
N TYR A 20 17.86 -13.44 3.41
CA TYR A 20 18.84 -13.99 4.33
C TYR A 20 18.94 -13.11 5.56
N PRO A 21 18.01 -13.28 6.50
CA PRO A 21 17.95 -12.39 7.66
C PRO A 21 19.21 -12.51 8.54
N ARG A 22 19.64 -11.36 9.03
CA ARG A 22 20.77 -11.30 9.94
C ARG A 22 20.36 -10.81 11.32
N ALA A 23 19.06 -10.69 11.53
CA ALA A 23 18.51 -10.20 12.79
C ALA A 23 19.03 -8.81 13.17
N SER A 24 19.24 -7.97 12.17
CA SER A 24 19.66 -6.59 12.44
C SER A 24 18.45 -5.75 12.81
N ASP A 25 18.71 -4.52 13.27
CA ASP A 25 17.64 -3.61 13.61
C ASP A 25 16.82 -3.17 12.40
N LEU A 26 17.33 -3.41 11.20
CA LEU A 26 16.64 -3.03 9.98
C LEU A 26 15.77 -4.16 9.43
N GLU A 27 15.64 -5.24 10.16
CA GLU A 27 14.86 -6.39 9.72
C GLU A 27 13.81 -6.73 10.74
N LYS A 28 12.67 -7.18 10.30
CA LYS A 28 11.58 -7.54 11.18
C LYS A 28 10.92 -8.82 10.69
N GLU A 29 10.59 -9.68 11.62
CA GLU A 29 9.88 -10.91 11.32
C GLU A 29 8.39 -10.62 11.32
N LEU A 30 7.67 -11.13 10.34
CA LEU A 30 6.25 -10.89 10.19
C LEU A 30 5.53 -12.22 10.02
N PRO A 31 4.60 -12.57 10.93
CA PRO A 31 3.87 -13.82 10.80
C PRO A 31 2.91 -13.78 9.61
N MET A 32 2.81 -14.90 8.92
CA MET A 32 1.89 -15.05 7.80
C MET A 32 0.73 -15.95 8.22
N PRO A 33 -0.42 -15.85 7.55
CA PRO A 33 -1.58 -16.66 7.93
C PRO A 33 -1.36 -18.17 7.83
N ASN A 34 -0.42 -18.61 6.99
CA ASN A 34 -0.15 -20.04 6.84
C ASN A 34 0.74 -20.61 7.92
N GLY A 35 1.03 -19.86 8.97
CA GLY A 35 1.89 -20.32 10.05
C GLY A 35 3.37 -20.09 9.82
N ARG A 36 3.75 -19.64 8.65
CA ARG A 36 5.14 -19.32 8.36
C ARG A 36 5.40 -17.85 8.68
N THR A 37 6.64 -17.46 8.58
CA THR A 37 7.01 -16.05 8.77
C THR A 37 7.77 -15.57 7.56
N VAL A 38 7.76 -14.27 7.35
CA VAL A 38 8.57 -13.64 6.32
C VAL A 38 9.34 -12.53 7.00
N TRP A 39 10.58 -12.33 6.58
CA TRP A 39 11.40 -11.24 7.11
C TRP A 39 11.34 -10.08 6.13
N ILE A 40 11.11 -8.90 6.65
CA ILE A 40 11.01 -7.70 5.82
C ILE A 40 12.00 -6.65 6.31
N ASN A 41 12.37 -5.77 5.38
CA ASN A 41 13.19 -4.63 5.73
C ASN A 41 12.27 -3.60 6.38
N THR A 42 12.67 -3.01 7.48
CA THR A 42 11.80 -2.09 8.21
C THR A 42 11.62 -0.74 7.53
N ASN A 43 12.40 -0.45 6.49
CA ASN A 43 12.21 0.78 5.74
C ASN A 43 11.11 0.58 4.73
N GLN A 44 10.02 1.32 4.88
CA GLN A 44 8.92 1.21 3.95
C GLN A 44 9.30 1.76 2.59
N ASN A 45 8.93 1.05 1.55
CA ASN A 45 9.14 1.53 0.19
C ASN A 45 7.96 2.35 -0.30
N PHE A 46 6.81 2.20 0.31
CA PHE A 46 5.60 2.88 -0.08
C PHE A 46 4.61 2.80 1.07
N SER A 47 3.75 3.79 1.23
CA SER A 47 2.76 3.74 2.30
C SER A 47 1.51 4.54 1.95
N SER A 48 0.54 4.51 2.84
CA SER A 48 -0.69 5.28 2.72
C SER A 48 -0.46 6.77 2.55
N LYS A 49 0.71 7.26 2.92
CA LYS A 49 1.04 8.66 2.75
C LYS A 49 0.95 9.10 1.29
N ASN A 50 1.19 8.19 0.37
CA ASN A 50 1.19 8.50 -1.06
C ASN A 50 0.07 7.81 -1.81
N LEU A 51 -0.89 7.24 -1.10
CA LEU A 51 -1.98 6.46 -1.68
C LEU A 51 -3.25 7.29 -1.63
N ARG A 52 -3.72 7.71 -2.80
CA ARG A 52 -4.88 8.59 -2.87
C ARG A 52 -6.20 7.84 -2.89
N GLU A 53 -6.25 6.74 -3.58
CA GLU A 53 -7.49 6.03 -3.80
C GLU A 53 -7.22 4.56 -4.10
N VAL A 54 -8.14 3.69 -3.76
CA VAL A 54 -7.99 2.26 -3.96
C VAL A 54 -9.24 1.69 -4.59
N ARG A 55 -9.07 0.77 -5.53
CA ARG A 55 -10.17 0.00 -6.11
C ARG A 55 -9.91 -1.47 -5.88
N VAL A 56 -10.98 -2.22 -5.72
CA VAL A 56 -10.90 -3.67 -5.60
C VAL A 56 -11.09 -4.28 -6.98
N ILE A 57 -10.26 -5.26 -7.30
CA ILE A 57 -10.38 -6.01 -8.53
C ILE A 57 -10.72 -7.43 -8.17
N PRO A 58 -11.94 -7.90 -8.49
CA PRO A 58 -12.31 -9.27 -8.15
C PRO A 58 -11.44 -10.27 -8.88
N ARG A 59 -11.20 -11.40 -8.26
CA ARG A 59 -10.43 -12.48 -8.86
C ARG A 59 -11.39 -13.56 -9.32
N PRO A 60 -11.57 -13.76 -10.62
CA PRO A 60 -12.46 -14.80 -11.11
C PRO A 60 -11.97 -16.16 -10.64
N GLY A 61 -12.86 -17.00 -10.21
CA GLY A 61 -12.49 -18.32 -9.76
C GLY A 61 -12.04 -18.41 -8.32
N ASN A 62 -11.86 -17.29 -7.66
CA ASN A 62 -11.50 -17.32 -6.24
C ASN A 62 -12.17 -16.14 -5.53
N PRO A 63 -13.42 -16.31 -5.11
CA PRO A 63 -14.17 -15.20 -4.52
C PRO A 63 -13.71 -14.79 -3.14
N ASP A 64 -12.84 -15.57 -2.52
CA ASP A 64 -12.39 -15.23 -1.16
C ASP A 64 -11.30 -14.19 -1.12
N ILE A 65 -10.65 -13.95 -2.24
CA ILE A 65 -9.56 -12.95 -2.29
C ILE A 65 -9.76 -12.06 -3.49
N CYS A 66 -9.08 -10.94 -3.48
CA CYS A 66 -9.15 -10.00 -4.58
C CYS A 66 -7.82 -9.29 -4.73
N ASP A 67 -7.66 -8.63 -5.85
CA ASP A 67 -6.49 -7.79 -6.09
C ASP A 67 -6.90 -6.34 -5.89
N LEU A 68 -5.92 -5.46 -5.88
CA LEU A 68 -6.15 -4.05 -5.64
C LEU A 68 -5.54 -3.20 -6.73
N GLN A 69 -6.12 -2.03 -6.94
CA GLN A 69 -5.48 -1.00 -7.74
C GLN A 69 -5.35 0.23 -6.86
N PHE A 70 -4.16 0.80 -6.88
CA PHE A 70 -3.84 1.99 -6.10
C PHE A 70 -3.68 3.17 -7.04
N ARG A 71 -4.32 4.29 -6.70
CA ARG A 71 -4.04 5.54 -7.39
C ARG A 71 -3.04 6.31 -6.54
N LEU A 72 -1.92 6.65 -7.11
CA LEU A 72 -0.79 7.24 -6.40
C LEU A 72 -0.73 8.73 -6.62
N ASP A 73 -0.16 9.47 -5.67
CA ASP A 73 0.18 10.85 -5.94
C ASP A 73 1.52 10.90 -6.68
N ARG A 74 1.99 12.10 -6.96
CA ARG A 74 3.22 12.24 -7.74
C ARG A 74 4.41 11.57 -7.05
N GLN A 75 4.56 11.79 -5.77
CA GLN A 75 5.66 11.19 -5.02
C GLN A 75 5.52 9.67 -4.98
N GLY A 76 4.28 9.20 -4.82
CA GLY A 76 4.01 7.77 -4.80
C GLY A 76 4.36 7.09 -6.10
N LYS A 77 4.15 7.77 -7.22
CA LYS A 77 4.51 7.22 -8.51
C LYS A 77 6.02 7.03 -8.61
N ILE A 78 6.78 8.00 -8.13
CA ILE A 78 8.24 7.90 -8.14
C ILE A 78 8.70 6.75 -7.25
N LEU A 79 8.13 6.65 -6.05
CA LEU A 79 8.48 5.57 -5.14
C LEU A 79 8.14 4.21 -5.72
N TRP A 80 6.99 4.12 -6.40
CA TRP A 80 6.57 2.86 -6.99
C TRP A 80 7.47 2.45 -8.14
N GLN A 81 7.91 3.40 -8.95
CA GLN A 81 8.84 3.11 -10.03
C GLN A 81 10.16 2.58 -9.50
N MET A 82 10.63 3.15 -8.39
CA MET A 82 11.85 2.67 -7.75
C MET A 82 11.64 1.27 -7.19
N LEU A 83 10.49 1.05 -6.56
CA LEU A 83 10.16 -0.25 -5.99
C LEU A 83 10.13 -1.33 -7.08
N ALA A 84 9.45 -1.06 -8.18
CA ALA A 84 9.34 -2.02 -9.27
C ALA A 84 10.70 -2.27 -9.93
N GLY A 85 11.50 -1.22 -10.06
CA GLY A 85 12.82 -1.36 -10.65
C GLY A 85 13.77 -2.18 -9.81
N ASN A 86 13.66 -2.07 -8.49
CA ASN A 86 14.56 -2.79 -7.58
C ASN A 86 14.09 -4.20 -7.26
N ASN A 87 12.84 -4.53 -7.55
CA ASN A 87 12.26 -5.81 -7.17
C ASN A 87 11.65 -6.55 -8.36
N ARG A 88 12.40 -6.62 -9.46
CA ARG A 88 11.93 -7.38 -10.59
C ARG A 88 11.87 -8.83 -10.20
N GLU A 89 10.78 -9.47 -10.43
CA GLU A 89 10.60 -10.87 -10.14
C GLU A 89 10.80 -11.26 -8.67
N ILE A 90 10.94 -10.27 -7.78
CA ILE A 90 11.08 -10.53 -6.36
C ILE A 90 9.85 -9.95 -5.67
N PRO A 91 9.10 -10.75 -4.94
CA PRO A 91 7.89 -10.22 -4.30
C PRO A 91 8.21 -9.26 -3.18
N VAL A 92 7.31 -8.32 -2.98
CA VAL A 92 7.33 -7.45 -1.81
C VAL A 92 6.09 -7.76 -1.00
N VAL A 93 6.05 -7.30 0.24
CA VAL A 93 4.97 -7.63 1.17
C VAL A 93 4.08 -6.42 1.38
N LEU A 94 2.78 -6.64 1.27
CA LEU A 94 1.79 -5.65 1.63
C LEU A 94 1.43 -5.85 3.08
N VAL A 95 1.60 -4.81 3.88
CA VAL A 95 1.31 -4.84 5.30
C VAL A 95 0.19 -3.85 5.57
N VAL A 96 -0.79 -4.26 6.34
CA VAL A 96 -1.91 -3.40 6.71
C VAL A 96 -2.02 -3.42 8.21
N ASP A 97 -1.90 -2.26 8.83
CA ASP A 97 -1.92 -2.11 10.29
C ASP A 97 -0.95 -3.06 10.96
N SER A 98 0.26 -3.11 10.41
CA SER A 98 1.37 -3.91 10.94
C SER A 98 1.17 -5.43 10.81
N ARG A 99 0.23 -5.85 9.99
CA ARG A 99 -0.02 -7.28 9.76
C ARG A 99 0.17 -7.61 8.29
N TYR A 100 0.61 -8.83 8.03
CA TYR A 100 0.77 -9.33 6.68
C TYR A 100 -0.58 -9.34 5.97
N ALA A 101 -0.64 -8.77 4.79
CA ALA A 101 -1.87 -8.76 3.99
C ALA A 101 -1.70 -9.47 2.65
N GLY A 102 -0.50 -9.63 2.16
CA GLY A 102 -0.26 -10.34 0.90
C GLY A 102 1.12 -10.09 0.36
N LYS A 103 1.49 -10.84 -0.66
CA LYS A 103 2.74 -10.64 -1.38
C LYS A 103 2.42 -10.38 -2.83
N PHE A 104 3.19 -9.57 -3.47
CA PHE A 104 2.99 -9.31 -4.90
C PHE A 104 4.31 -8.86 -5.53
N ILE A 105 4.39 -8.98 -6.85
CA ILE A 105 5.53 -8.46 -7.58
C ILE A 105 5.10 -7.12 -8.12
N PRO A 106 5.80 -6.03 -7.76
CA PRO A 106 5.37 -4.71 -8.20
C PRO A 106 5.51 -4.54 -9.71
N GLU A 107 4.48 -4.00 -10.32
CA GLU A 107 4.44 -3.78 -11.76
C GLU A 107 4.45 -2.29 -12.02
N LEU A 108 5.10 -1.89 -13.09
CA LEU A 108 5.07 -0.50 -13.49
C LEU A 108 3.70 -0.16 -14.05
N PRO A 109 3.25 1.08 -13.90
CA PRO A 109 1.99 1.49 -14.50
C PRO A 109 2.06 1.32 -16.02
N ALA A 110 0.93 0.99 -16.62
CA ALA A 110 0.89 0.84 -18.06
C ALA A 110 1.17 2.21 -18.71
N ASP A 111 2.04 2.20 -19.71
CA ASP A 111 2.38 3.44 -20.39
C ASP A 111 1.52 3.53 -21.64
N ASP A 112 0.27 3.90 -21.46
CA ASP A 112 -0.68 3.96 -22.55
C ASP A 112 -1.02 5.40 -22.92
N GLY A 113 -0.19 6.33 -22.56
CA GLY A 113 -0.42 7.73 -22.90
C GLY A 113 -1.38 8.46 -21.97
N ARG A 114 -1.88 7.79 -20.96
CA ARG A 114 -2.77 8.44 -20.02
C ARG A 114 -1.98 9.02 -18.87
N GLN A 115 -2.58 9.96 -18.19
CA GLN A 115 -1.95 10.59 -17.07
C GLN A 115 -2.31 9.85 -15.76
N ASP A 116 -2.78 8.64 -15.86
CA ASP A 116 -3.22 7.91 -14.70
C ASP A 116 -2.06 7.38 -13.90
N ASN A 117 -2.15 7.48 -12.60
CA ASN A 117 -1.12 6.98 -11.71
C ASN A 117 -1.63 5.73 -10.98
N TRP A 118 -2.38 4.91 -11.69
CA TRP A 118 -2.92 3.67 -11.11
C TRP A 118 -1.94 2.53 -11.32
N VAL A 119 -1.75 1.74 -10.27
CA VAL A 119 -0.94 0.53 -10.35
C VAL A 119 -1.75 -0.63 -9.80
N THR A 120 -1.48 -1.83 -10.30
CA THR A 120 -2.20 -3.02 -9.88
C THR A 120 -1.33 -3.88 -8.97
N LEU A 121 -1.93 -4.36 -7.88
CA LEU A 121 -1.26 -5.24 -6.95
C LEU A 121 -1.99 -6.57 -6.97
N ARG A 122 -1.32 -7.61 -7.47
CA ARG A 122 -1.92 -8.95 -7.52
C ARG A 122 -1.54 -9.70 -6.26
N ALA A 123 -1.98 -9.18 -5.14
CA ALA A 123 -1.58 -9.66 -3.84
C ALA A 123 -2.52 -10.74 -3.26
N GLY A 124 -3.73 -10.83 -3.78
CA GLY A 124 -4.67 -11.80 -3.24
C GLY A 124 -5.07 -11.48 -1.81
N VAL A 125 -5.65 -10.31 -1.61
CA VAL A 125 -5.99 -9.81 -0.28
C VAL A 125 -7.40 -10.29 0.08
N ASP A 126 -7.65 -10.61 1.34
CA ASP A 126 -8.99 -11.01 1.75
C ASP A 126 -9.95 -9.83 1.64
N HIS A 127 -11.23 -10.13 1.47
CA HIS A 127 -12.22 -9.08 1.21
C HIS A 127 -12.40 -8.09 2.34
N TYR A 128 -12.31 -8.55 3.56
CA TYR A 128 -12.46 -7.67 4.71
C TYR A 128 -11.35 -6.61 4.70
N THR A 129 -10.11 -7.04 4.53
CA THR A 129 -8.96 -6.13 4.49
C THR A 129 -9.06 -5.21 3.28
N ALA A 130 -9.43 -5.76 2.12
CA ALA A 130 -9.53 -4.97 0.91
C ALA A 130 -10.58 -3.86 1.05
N ARG A 131 -11.74 -4.18 1.59
CA ARG A 131 -12.78 -3.19 1.79
C ARG A 131 -12.36 -2.11 2.78
N GLY A 132 -11.63 -2.51 3.81
CA GLY A 132 -11.10 -1.54 4.78
C GLY A 132 -10.11 -0.60 4.15
N ILE A 133 -9.21 -1.11 3.31
CA ILE A 133 -8.25 -0.28 2.62
C ILE A 133 -8.96 0.73 1.72
N VAL A 134 -9.97 0.28 0.97
CA VAL A 134 -10.72 1.17 0.10
C VAL A 134 -11.43 2.25 0.91
N LYS A 135 -12.06 1.85 1.99
CA LYS A 135 -12.85 2.77 2.81
C LYS A 135 -12.00 3.87 3.45
N PHE A 136 -10.80 3.51 3.89
CA PHE A 136 -9.98 4.44 4.66
C PHE A 136 -8.84 5.09 3.85
N ALA A 137 -8.71 4.77 2.58
CA ALA A 137 -7.59 5.27 1.78
C ALA A 137 -7.54 6.80 1.75
N LYS A 138 -8.65 7.44 1.44
CA LYS A 138 -8.70 8.88 1.35
C LYS A 138 -8.46 9.54 2.71
N LYS A 139 -9.06 8.97 3.74
CA LYS A 139 -8.91 9.51 5.08
C LYS A 139 -7.46 9.40 5.55
N ASN A 140 -6.80 8.29 5.26
CA ASN A 140 -5.39 8.13 5.61
C ASN A 140 -4.52 9.08 4.82
N TYR A 141 -4.83 9.29 3.55
CA TYR A 141 -4.06 10.21 2.73
C TYR A 141 -4.13 11.62 3.31
N ILE A 142 -5.32 12.05 3.70
CA ILE A 142 -5.51 13.37 4.30
C ILE A 142 -4.78 13.45 5.64
N HIS A 143 -4.83 12.39 6.43
CA HIS A 143 -4.18 12.37 7.73
C HIS A 143 -2.67 12.58 7.61
N TYR A 144 -2.04 11.97 6.63
CA TYR A 144 -0.59 12.09 6.44
C TYR A 144 -0.18 13.27 5.57
N ASN A 145 -1.13 13.99 4.99
CA ASN A 145 -0.86 15.14 4.14
C ASN A 145 -1.78 16.29 4.51
N PRO A 146 -1.75 16.74 5.75
CA PRO A 146 -2.71 17.73 6.22
C PRO A 146 -2.64 19.07 5.50
N ASP A 147 -1.45 19.48 5.11
CA ASP A 147 -1.32 20.76 4.42
C ASP A 147 -2.05 20.75 3.09
N THR A 148 -1.94 19.67 2.37
CA THR A 148 -2.61 19.53 1.10
C THR A 148 -4.11 19.51 1.28
N SER A 149 -4.59 18.75 2.25
CA SER A 149 -6.00 18.54 2.37
C SER A 149 -6.73 19.71 2.99
N SER A 150 -6.18 20.29 4.04
CA SER A 150 -6.93 21.26 4.78
C SER A 150 -6.83 22.65 4.22
N TRP A 151 -5.71 22.99 3.65
CA TRP A 151 -5.53 24.35 3.19
C TRP A 151 -5.65 24.50 1.70
N PHE A 152 -4.88 23.71 0.96
CA PHE A 152 -4.88 23.81 -0.47
C PHE A 152 -6.20 23.42 -1.09
N SER A 153 -6.81 22.35 -0.64
CA SER A 153 -8.08 21.94 -1.16
C SER A 153 -9.15 23.01 -0.97
N SER A 154 -9.11 23.66 0.16
CA SER A 154 -10.08 24.68 0.46
C SER A 154 -9.94 25.86 -0.47
N LEU A 155 -8.73 26.25 -0.79
CA LEU A 155 -8.50 27.41 -1.64
C LEU A 155 -8.64 27.12 -3.12
N PHE A 156 -8.30 25.94 -3.56
CA PHE A 156 -8.23 25.66 -4.99
C PHE A 156 -9.21 24.59 -5.45
N GLY A 157 -10.21 24.32 -4.67
CA GLY A 157 -11.25 23.43 -5.11
C GLY A 157 -10.87 21.97 -5.21
N GLY A 158 -9.89 21.57 -4.44
CA GLY A 158 -9.56 20.16 -4.42
C GLY A 158 -8.79 19.65 -5.60
N ASN A 159 -7.90 20.44 -6.13
CA ASN A 159 -7.10 19.97 -7.22
C ASN A 159 -6.28 18.78 -6.83
N ASP A 160 -6.15 17.85 -7.74
CA ASP A 160 -5.31 16.70 -7.54
C ASP A 160 -3.98 16.95 -8.18
N TYR A 161 -2.96 16.38 -7.69
CA TYR A 161 -1.63 16.52 -8.23
C TYR A 161 -1.17 15.29 -8.91
#